data_43314b61db7e96f3f796169e4f825d10
#
_entry.id   43314b61db7e96f3f796169e4f825d10
#
_cell.length_a   1.000
_cell.length_b   1.000
_cell.length_c   1.000
_cell.angle_alpha   90.00
_cell.angle_beta   90.00
_cell.angle_gamma   90.00
#
_symmetry.space_group_name_H-M   'P 1'
#
loop_
_entity.id
_entity.type
_entity.pdbx_description
1 polymer ?
#
loop_
_entity_poly.entity_id
_entity_poly.type
_entity_poly.pdbx_seq_one_letter_code
_entity_poly.pdbx_strand_id
1 'polypeptide(L)'
;RVLFRSEANAEAQKIIVVATVEGDIHDIGKNIVSLMLGNHGFKVVDLGKDVKAEAIVEAAVAHKADLIGLSALMTTTMVRMRDTVDLVKQRGLGVDVMVGGAVVTPAFAESIGANYSSDAVDAVRLAKSLIAARKNQ
;
A
#
# COMPACT_ATOMS: atom_id res chain seq x y z
N ARG A 1 7.26 -7.79 31.30
CA ARG A 1 8.44 -6.98 31.33
C ARG A 1 8.40 -5.95 30.23
N VAL A 2 8.77 -4.75 30.59
CA VAL A 2 8.63 -3.62 29.67
C VAL A 2 9.49 -3.79 28.43
N LEU A 3 10.76 -4.17 28.60
CA LEU A 3 11.66 -4.33 27.48
C LEU A 3 11.19 -5.39 26.51
N PHE A 4 10.76 -6.52 27.04
CA PHE A 4 10.24 -7.60 26.22
C PHE A 4 9.01 -7.16 25.44
N ARG A 5 8.13 -6.42 26.11
CA ARG A 5 6.93 -5.90 25.45
C ARG A 5 7.30 -4.94 24.32
N SER A 6 8.29 -4.10 24.52
CA SER A 6 8.72 -3.17 23.47
C SER A 6 9.27 -3.91 22.26
N GLU A 7 10.02 -4.96 22.50
CA GLU A 7 10.54 -5.79 21.40
C GLU A 7 9.39 -6.44 20.65
N ALA A 8 8.42 -7.00 21.36
CA ALA A 8 7.26 -7.63 20.74
C ALA A 8 6.48 -6.62 19.90
N ASN A 9 6.31 -5.38 20.39
CA ASN A 9 5.60 -4.36 19.64
C ASN A 9 6.36 -3.96 18.37
N ALA A 10 7.68 -3.85 18.47
CA ALA A 10 8.50 -3.54 17.30
C ALA A 10 8.44 -4.64 16.27
N GLU A 11 8.47 -5.90 16.72
CA GLU A 11 8.34 -7.04 15.82
C GLU A 11 6.96 -7.12 15.19
N ALA A 12 5.95 -6.67 15.91
CA ALA A 12 4.58 -6.67 15.42
C ALA A 12 4.28 -5.50 14.48
N GLN A 13 5.19 -4.53 14.39
CA GLN A 13 4.96 -3.38 13.52
C GLN A 13 4.90 -3.83 12.07
N LYS A 14 3.84 -3.43 11.38
CA LYS A 14 3.63 -3.80 10.00
C LYS A 14 4.15 -2.71 9.07
N ILE A 15 4.64 -3.14 7.92
CA ILE A 15 5.31 -2.28 6.96
C ILE A 15 4.46 -2.15 5.72
N ILE A 16 4.23 -0.92 5.30
CA ILE A 16 3.53 -0.64 4.05
C ILE A 16 4.40 0.25 3.17
N VAL A 17 4.56 -0.17 1.92
CA VAL A 17 5.21 0.64 0.89
C VAL A 17 4.13 1.42 0.18
N VAL A 18 4.27 2.75 0.09
CA VAL A 18 3.31 3.59 -0.61
C VAL A 18 3.98 4.35 -1.74
N ALA A 19 3.23 4.56 -2.81
CA ALA A 19 3.75 5.27 -3.98
C ALA A 19 2.61 5.82 -4.82
N THR A 20 2.89 6.93 -5.51
CA THR A 20 2.07 7.40 -6.62
C THR A 20 2.64 6.76 -7.88
N VAL A 21 1.76 6.18 -8.68
CA VAL A 21 2.16 5.31 -9.79
C VAL A 21 2.88 6.05 -10.90
N GLU A 22 3.54 5.28 -11.75
CA GLU A 22 4.32 5.80 -12.87
C GLU A 22 3.50 6.77 -13.73
N GLY A 23 4.09 7.90 -14.04
CA GLY A 23 3.47 8.93 -14.85
C GLY A 23 2.61 9.90 -14.09
N ASP A 24 2.36 9.66 -12.81
CA ASP A 24 1.49 10.49 -11.99
C ASP A 24 2.32 11.25 -10.95
N ILE A 25 2.11 12.57 -10.88
CA ILE A 25 2.85 13.42 -9.94
C ILE A 25 1.97 13.96 -8.82
N HIS A 26 0.70 13.52 -8.76
CA HIS A 26 -0.26 14.04 -7.78
C HIS A 26 -0.15 13.22 -6.50
N ASP A 27 0.64 13.68 -5.55
CA ASP A 27 0.95 12.91 -4.35
C ASP A 27 0.37 13.47 -3.04
N ILE A 28 -0.47 14.50 -3.12
CA ILE A 28 -1.05 15.08 -1.89
C ILE A 28 -1.87 14.03 -1.15
N GLY A 29 -2.74 13.30 -1.85
CA GLY A 29 -3.55 12.26 -1.24
C GLY A 29 -2.71 11.15 -0.65
N LYS A 30 -1.67 10.72 -1.37
CA LYS A 30 -0.76 9.71 -0.88
C LYS A 30 -0.05 10.16 0.39
N ASN A 31 0.37 11.42 0.44
CA ASN A 31 1.07 11.96 1.61
C ASN A 31 0.16 11.97 2.84
N ILE A 32 -1.12 12.29 2.65
CA ILE A 32 -2.10 12.24 3.75
C ILE A 32 -2.28 10.81 4.25
N VAL A 33 -2.40 9.85 3.34
CA VAL A 33 -2.52 8.44 3.69
C VAL A 33 -1.28 7.98 4.45
N SER A 34 -0.09 8.35 3.96
CA SER A 34 1.18 7.99 4.61
C SER A 34 1.24 8.50 6.04
N LEU A 35 0.85 9.77 6.23
CA LEU A 35 0.84 10.36 7.56
C LEU A 35 -0.11 9.62 8.49
N MET A 36 -1.31 9.35 8.03
CA MET A 36 -2.33 8.68 8.85
C MET A 36 -1.93 7.25 9.18
N LEU A 37 -1.40 6.52 8.22
CA LEU A 37 -0.92 5.15 8.48
C LEU A 37 0.18 5.16 9.52
N GLY A 38 1.12 6.10 9.41
CA GLY A 38 2.19 6.24 10.42
C GLY A 38 1.65 6.53 11.80
N ASN A 39 0.63 7.39 11.89
CA ASN A 39 -0.01 7.72 13.17
C ASN A 39 -0.73 6.51 13.77
N HIS A 40 -1.09 5.54 12.97
CA HIS A 40 -1.78 4.32 13.41
C HIS A 40 -0.83 3.13 13.58
N GLY A 41 0.46 3.38 13.66
CA GLY A 41 1.44 2.37 14.03
C GLY A 41 2.10 1.62 12.88
N PHE A 42 1.80 1.96 11.65
CA PHE A 42 2.47 1.34 10.50
C PHE A 42 3.84 1.99 10.28
N LYS A 43 4.79 1.18 9.86
CA LYS A 43 6.03 1.70 9.31
C LYS A 43 5.78 1.97 7.83
N VAL A 44 5.81 3.24 7.45
CA VAL A 44 5.51 3.63 6.07
C VAL A 44 6.81 3.87 5.32
N VAL A 45 6.96 3.18 4.20
CA VAL A 45 8.08 3.41 3.27
C VAL A 45 7.47 4.14 2.08
N ASP A 46 7.65 5.45 2.05
CA ASP A 46 7.05 6.31 1.03
C ASP A 46 8.06 6.51 -0.10
N LEU A 47 7.74 5.97 -1.27
CA LEU A 47 8.62 6.04 -2.43
C LEU A 47 8.44 7.30 -3.26
N GLY A 48 7.44 8.11 -2.92
CA GLY A 48 7.19 9.35 -3.64
C GLY A 48 6.22 9.18 -4.79
N LYS A 49 6.46 9.94 -5.84
CA LYS A 49 5.58 10.00 -7.01
C LYS A 49 6.31 9.54 -8.26
N ASP A 50 5.53 9.21 -9.29
CA ASP A 50 6.07 8.76 -10.58
C ASP A 50 7.00 7.55 -10.38
N VAL A 51 6.50 6.52 -9.69
CA VAL A 51 7.29 5.35 -9.32
C VAL A 51 6.89 4.17 -10.17
N LYS A 52 7.87 3.55 -10.82
CA LYS A 52 7.62 2.38 -11.67
C LYS A 52 7.25 1.17 -10.85
N ALA A 53 6.43 0.29 -11.43
CA ALA A 53 5.99 -0.93 -10.77
C ALA A 53 7.17 -1.77 -10.26
N GLU A 54 8.23 -1.89 -11.06
CA GLU A 54 9.42 -2.64 -10.65
C GLU A 54 10.06 -2.06 -9.39
N ALA A 55 10.15 -0.74 -9.30
CA ALA A 55 10.73 -0.09 -8.13
C ALA A 55 9.85 -0.30 -6.89
N ILE A 56 8.54 -0.27 -7.06
CA ILE A 56 7.59 -0.49 -5.97
C ILE A 56 7.76 -1.92 -5.42
N VAL A 57 7.78 -2.90 -6.31
CA VAL A 57 7.91 -4.30 -5.92
C VAL A 57 9.27 -4.58 -5.29
N GLU A 58 10.34 -4.01 -5.85
CA GLU A 58 11.67 -4.18 -5.26
C GLU A 58 11.74 -3.61 -3.84
N ALA A 59 11.12 -2.44 -3.62
CA ALA A 59 11.08 -1.85 -2.28
C ALA A 59 10.29 -2.74 -1.33
N ALA A 60 9.18 -3.31 -1.79
CA ALA A 60 8.37 -4.21 -0.96
C ALA A 60 9.17 -5.43 -0.54
N VAL A 61 9.96 -6.00 -1.45
CA VAL A 61 10.82 -7.15 -1.14
C VAL A 61 11.93 -6.74 -0.19
N ALA A 62 12.61 -5.62 -0.47
CA ALA A 62 13.73 -5.17 0.35
C ALA A 62 13.33 -4.86 1.79
N HIS A 63 12.16 -4.27 1.98
CA HIS A 63 11.67 -3.90 3.30
C HIS A 63 10.79 -4.97 3.95
N LYS A 64 10.57 -6.08 3.28
CA LYS A 64 9.67 -7.15 3.75
C LYS A 64 8.30 -6.59 4.08
N ALA A 65 7.76 -5.81 3.15
CA ALA A 65 6.50 -5.14 3.36
C ALA A 65 5.34 -6.12 3.47
N ASP A 66 4.37 -5.76 4.29
CA ASP A 66 3.13 -6.53 4.45
C ASP A 66 2.06 -6.06 3.45
N LEU A 67 2.12 -4.79 3.08
CA LEU A 67 1.13 -4.16 2.20
C LEU A 67 1.83 -3.23 1.24
N ILE A 68 1.17 -3.00 0.10
CA ILE A 68 1.56 -1.96 -0.87
C ILE A 68 0.34 -1.05 -1.04
N GLY A 69 0.55 0.26 -0.97
CA GLY A 69 -0.50 1.25 -1.20
C GLY A 69 -0.15 2.10 -2.41
N LEU A 70 -1.07 2.19 -3.36
CA LEU A 70 -0.86 2.91 -4.60
C LEU A 70 -1.89 4.02 -4.77
N SER A 71 -1.46 5.15 -5.31
CA SER A 71 -2.38 6.25 -5.63
C SER A 71 -2.21 6.70 -7.07
N ALA A 72 -3.30 7.18 -7.65
CA ALA A 72 -3.32 7.80 -8.97
C ALA A 72 -4.46 8.81 -9.01
N LEU A 73 -4.27 9.91 -9.73
CA LEU A 73 -5.29 10.95 -9.85
C LEU A 73 -5.82 11.05 -11.28
N MET A 74 -5.19 10.39 -12.25
CA MET A 74 -5.60 10.45 -13.65
C MET A 74 -5.99 9.07 -14.16
N THR A 75 -6.99 9.04 -15.06
CA THR A 75 -7.40 7.77 -15.65
C THR A 75 -6.28 7.13 -16.48
N THR A 76 -5.44 7.96 -17.07
CA THR A 76 -4.32 7.47 -17.89
C THR A 76 -3.22 6.82 -17.04
N THR A 77 -3.07 7.22 -15.78
CA THR A 77 -2.05 6.65 -14.90
C THR A 77 -2.61 5.55 -14.00
N MET A 78 -3.91 5.59 -13.72
CA MET A 78 -4.58 4.58 -12.90
C MET A 78 -4.30 3.15 -13.41
N VAL A 79 -4.21 2.98 -14.72
CA VAL A 79 -3.96 1.66 -15.31
C VAL A 79 -2.61 1.08 -14.93
N ARG A 80 -1.67 1.93 -14.50
CA ARG A 80 -0.35 1.46 -14.04
C ARG A 80 -0.42 0.68 -12.74
N MET A 81 -1.50 0.81 -11.99
CA MET A 81 -1.70 0.01 -10.78
C MET A 81 -1.73 -1.48 -11.10
N ARG A 82 -2.27 -1.84 -12.27
CA ARG A 82 -2.29 -3.23 -12.71
C ARG A 82 -0.88 -3.81 -12.83
N ASP A 83 0.07 -3.00 -13.31
CA ASP A 83 1.44 -3.46 -13.51
C ASP A 83 2.05 -3.93 -12.17
N THR A 84 1.79 -3.19 -11.10
CA THR A 84 2.29 -3.56 -9.78
C THR A 84 1.62 -4.84 -9.28
N VAL A 85 0.30 -4.94 -9.42
CA VAL A 85 -0.43 -6.13 -8.99
C VAL A 85 0.05 -7.36 -9.75
N ASP A 86 0.26 -7.22 -11.07
CA ASP A 86 0.72 -8.33 -11.90
C ASP A 86 2.11 -8.80 -11.48
N LEU A 87 3.02 -7.87 -11.18
CA LEU A 87 4.36 -8.22 -10.71
C LEU A 87 4.32 -8.93 -9.36
N VAL A 88 3.49 -8.47 -8.45
CA VAL A 88 3.31 -9.13 -7.15
C VAL A 88 2.88 -10.58 -7.35
N LYS A 89 1.94 -10.82 -8.26
CA LYS A 89 1.47 -12.17 -8.56
C LYS A 89 2.54 -13.01 -9.24
N GLN A 90 3.21 -12.45 -10.24
CA GLN A 90 4.26 -13.17 -10.99
C GLN A 90 5.39 -13.62 -10.08
N ARG A 91 5.73 -12.80 -9.09
CA ARG A 91 6.83 -13.11 -8.17
C ARG A 91 6.38 -13.91 -6.96
N GLY A 92 5.11 -14.26 -6.89
CA GLY A 92 4.57 -15.07 -5.80
C GLY A 92 4.64 -14.41 -4.43
N LEU A 93 4.59 -13.08 -4.39
CA LEU A 93 4.65 -12.34 -3.14
C LEU A 93 3.28 -12.38 -2.46
N GLY A 94 3.28 -12.64 -1.16
CA GLY A 94 2.04 -12.68 -0.40
C GLY A 94 1.61 -11.31 0.12
N VAL A 95 1.81 -10.27 -0.67
CA VAL A 95 1.55 -8.89 -0.28
C VAL A 95 0.21 -8.44 -0.87
N ASP A 96 -0.64 -7.84 -0.03
CA ASP A 96 -1.89 -7.26 -0.52
C ASP A 96 -1.63 -5.86 -1.04
N VAL A 97 -2.31 -5.52 -2.14
CA VAL A 97 -2.19 -4.20 -2.76
C VAL A 97 -3.46 -3.41 -2.50
N MET A 98 -3.30 -2.21 -1.98
CA MET A 98 -4.39 -1.24 -1.75
C MET A 98 -4.28 -0.14 -2.79
N VAL A 99 -5.41 0.31 -3.29
CA VAL A 99 -5.44 1.38 -4.30
C VAL A 99 -6.46 2.45 -3.90
N GLY A 100 -6.13 3.69 -4.25
CA GLY A 100 -7.02 4.82 -4.01
C GLY A 100 -6.66 6.01 -4.88
N GLY A 101 -7.49 7.04 -4.82
CA GLY A 101 -7.35 8.24 -5.63
C GLY A 101 -8.67 8.63 -6.25
N ALA A 102 -8.79 9.89 -6.65
CA ALA A 102 -10.07 10.45 -7.08
C ALA A 102 -10.70 9.71 -8.26
N VAL A 103 -9.90 9.15 -9.15
CA VAL A 103 -10.40 8.45 -10.36
C VAL A 103 -10.57 6.96 -10.13
N VAL A 104 -10.02 6.42 -9.05
CA VAL A 104 -10.06 4.98 -8.80
C VAL A 104 -11.42 4.61 -8.26
N THR A 105 -11.96 3.50 -8.74
CA THR A 105 -13.27 2.99 -8.31
C THR A 105 -13.13 1.60 -7.73
N PRO A 106 -14.10 1.16 -6.92
CA PRO A 106 -14.10 -0.22 -6.42
C PRO A 106 -14.09 -1.23 -7.57
N ALA A 107 -14.82 -0.95 -8.65
CA ALA A 107 -14.87 -1.86 -9.80
C ALA A 107 -13.51 -2.01 -10.47
N PHE A 108 -12.78 -0.91 -10.63
CA PHE A 108 -11.43 -0.97 -11.20
C PHE A 108 -10.51 -1.79 -10.30
N ALA A 109 -10.53 -1.51 -8.99
CA ALA A 109 -9.68 -2.24 -8.04
C ALA A 109 -9.95 -3.73 -8.12
N GLU A 110 -11.21 -4.12 -8.13
CA GLU A 110 -11.59 -5.53 -8.23
C GLU A 110 -11.07 -6.14 -9.53
N SER A 111 -11.18 -5.40 -10.63
CA SER A 111 -10.75 -5.90 -11.94
C SER A 111 -9.27 -6.23 -12.02
N ILE A 112 -8.45 -5.58 -11.20
CA ILE A 112 -7.00 -5.83 -11.19
C ILE A 112 -6.57 -6.70 -10.00
N GLY A 113 -7.51 -7.09 -9.15
CA GLY A 113 -7.17 -7.92 -7.99
C GLY A 113 -6.61 -7.13 -6.81
N ALA A 114 -6.97 -5.86 -6.70
CA ALA A 114 -6.51 -4.98 -5.61
C ALA A 114 -7.68 -4.64 -4.68
N ASN A 115 -7.34 -4.02 -3.57
CA ASN A 115 -8.30 -3.64 -2.53
C ASN A 115 -8.48 -2.12 -2.56
N TYR A 116 -9.72 -1.67 -2.55
CA TYR A 116 -10.05 -0.26 -2.71
C TYR A 116 -10.25 0.45 -1.37
N SER A 117 -9.73 1.67 -1.26
CA SER A 117 -10.07 2.58 -0.18
C SER A 117 -10.54 3.90 -0.76
N SER A 118 -11.58 4.48 -0.14
CA SER A 118 -12.24 5.68 -0.65
C SER A 118 -11.51 6.97 -0.27
N ASP A 119 -10.81 6.97 0.85
CA ASP A 119 -10.08 8.13 1.35
C ASP A 119 -9.02 7.67 2.36
N ALA A 120 -8.34 8.63 3.00
CA ALA A 120 -7.25 8.30 3.93
C ALA A 120 -7.75 7.57 5.17
N VAL A 121 -8.91 7.94 5.70
CA VAL A 121 -9.49 7.27 6.87
C VAL A 121 -9.82 5.82 6.50
N ASP A 122 -10.44 5.62 5.35
CA ASP A 122 -10.78 4.30 4.86
C ASP A 122 -9.53 3.47 4.57
N ALA A 123 -8.46 4.10 4.11
CA ALA A 123 -7.19 3.41 3.85
C ALA A 123 -6.63 2.81 5.14
N VAL A 124 -6.69 3.54 6.25
CA VAL A 124 -6.23 3.01 7.55
C VAL A 124 -7.08 1.82 7.96
N ARG A 125 -8.41 1.95 7.85
CA ARG A 125 -9.33 0.86 8.17
C ARG A 125 -9.03 -0.37 7.32
N LEU A 126 -8.85 -0.17 6.02
CA LEU A 126 -8.57 -1.27 5.10
C LEU A 126 -7.24 -1.95 5.43
N ALA A 127 -6.20 -1.15 5.70
CA ALA A 127 -4.88 -1.70 6.03
C ALA A 127 -4.96 -2.59 7.26
N LYS A 128 -5.64 -2.12 8.31
CA LYS A 128 -5.82 -2.90 9.54
C LYS A 128 -6.60 -4.18 9.27
N SER A 129 -7.63 -4.09 8.45
CA SER A 129 -8.45 -5.24 8.09
C SER A 129 -7.65 -6.30 7.34
N LEU A 130 -6.83 -5.88 6.38
CA LEU A 130 -6.00 -6.80 5.60
C LEU A 130 -4.95 -7.48 6.47
N ILE A 131 -4.34 -6.75 7.40
CA ILE A 131 -3.38 -7.32 8.33
C ILE A 131 -4.05 -8.35 9.24
N ALA A 132 -5.25 -8.03 9.75
CA ALA A 132 -5.98 -8.95 10.60
C ALA A 132 -6.33 -10.25 9.86
N ALA A 133 -6.72 -10.15 8.60
CA ALA A 133 -7.03 -11.33 7.79
C ALA A 133 -5.79 -12.19 7.57
N ARG A 134 -4.62 -11.59 7.39
CA ARG A 134 -3.36 -12.32 7.22
C ARG A 134 -3.00 -13.11 8.46
N LYS A 135 -3.27 -12.56 9.64
CA LYS A 135 -2.95 -13.24 10.91
C LYS A 135 -3.78 -14.50 11.14
N ASN A 136 -4.94 -14.57 10.49
CA ASN A 136 -5.86 -15.69 10.67
C ASN A 136 -5.65 -16.82 9.65
N GLN A 137 -4.63 -16.72 8.85
CA GLN A 137 -4.32 -17.74 7.83
C GLN A 137 -3.26 -18.72 8.30
#